data_f87c18d8f1b482dd4892d5faefdfbc60
#
_entry.id   f87c18d8f1b482dd4892d5faefdfbc60
#
_cell.length_a   1.000
_cell.length_b   1.000
_cell.length_c   1.000
_cell.angle_alpha   90.00
_cell.angle_beta   90.00
_cell.angle_gamma   90.00
#
_symmetry.space_group_name_H-M   'P 1'
#
loop_
_entity.id
_entity.type
_entity.pdbx_description
1 polymer ?
#
loop_
_entity_poly.entity_id
_entity_poly.type
_entity_poly.pdbx_seq_one_letter_code
_entity_poly.pdbx_strand_id
1 'polypeptide(L)'
;MKASNIVSAPGLGTKRGSLATEICVTIGDIAPKPASIDFEHAAAMGVAALTVGGAFRHIGVGEGDTVVISAASGGIGSVAVQYAVARGARVIGIAGAANAEFIRSLGAVPVAYGEGVRERVLKAAEGRVTKFLDCYGGDYVTLAFSLGLKGKDIGTLVPSPKVMIRGAQFTGPRHSEHGDFETLAELVADGKVSIRLDRVYGFTIEDVRAAYRDLQAGHTRGKRVIRIAGE
;
A
#
# COMPACT_ATOMS: atom_id res chain seq x y z
N MET A 1 -16.14 23.94 9.32
CA MET A 1 -16.31 22.86 8.30
C MET A 1 -17.06 21.72 8.94
N LYS A 2 -18.08 21.18 8.32
CA LYS A 2 -18.74 19.96 8.85
C LYS A 2 -17.79 18.79 8.64
N ALA A 3 -17.59 17.95 9.66
CA ALA A 3 -16.70 16.78 9.65
C ALA A 3 -17.01 15.78 8.50
N SER A 4 -18.19 15.87 7.90
CA SER A 4 -18.66 14.99 6.82
C SER A 4 -17.89 15.07 5.50
N ASN A 5 -16.97 16.01 5.33
CA ASN A 5 -16.30 16.24 4.04
C ASN A 5 -14.76 16.22 4.12
N ILE A 6 -14.21 15.69 5.21
CA ILE A 6 -12.76 15.77 5.48
C ILE A 6 -12.23 14.39 5.78
N VAL A 7 -11.07 14.06 5.23
CA VAL A 7 -10.28 12.89 5.58
C VAL A 7 -9.00 13.36 6.24
N SER A 8 -8.69 12.81 7.41
CA SER A 8 -7.39 13.04 8.03
C SER A 8 -6.33 12.20 7.33
N ALA A 9 -5.28 12.84 6.88
CA ALA A 9 -4.09 12.13 6.47
C ALA A 9 -3.37 11.54 7.70
N PRO A 10 -2.74 10.39 7.61
CA PRO A 10 -2.02 9.78 8.71
C PRO A 10 -0.74 10.56 8.98
N GLY A 11 -0.53 10.94 10.17
CA GLY A 11 0.63 11.70 10.58
C GLY A 11 0.56 12.13 12.04
N LEU A 12 -0.36 11.52 12.79
CA LEU A 12 -0.54 11.87 14.22
C LEU A 12 0.69 11.60 15.09
N GLY A 13 1.78 11.11 14.47
CA GLY A 13 3.05 10.82 15.14
C GLY A 13 2.94 9.67 16.13
N THR A 14 4.03 9.41 16.85
CA THR A 14 4.12 8.30 17.82
C THR A 14 3.38 8.56 19.13
N LYS A 15 2.90 9.77 19.36
CA LYS A 15 2.28 10.19 20.64
C LYS A 15 0.76 10.33 20.57
N ARG A 16 0.13 10.16 19.41
CA ARG A 16 -1.30 10.33 19.21
C ARG A 16 -1.86 9.18 18.39
N GLY A 17 -3.09 8.79 18.65
CA GLY A 17 -3.82 7.73 17.94
C GLY A 17 -5.15 8.26 17.40
N SER A 18 -5.68 7.58 16.39
CA SER A 18 -6.98 7.88 15.77
C SER A 18 -8.12 7.00 16.28
N LEU A 19 -7.88 6.12 17.26
CA LEU A 19 -8.93 5.34 17.93
C LEU A 19 -9.60 6.21 19.00
N ALA A 20 -10.34 7.22 18.56
CA ALA A 20 -11.02 8.21 19.40
C ALA A 20 -12.22 8.76 18.64
N THR A 21 -13.24 9.21 19.38
CA THR A 21 -14.42 9.87 18.81
C THR A 21 -14.10 11.26 18.26
N GLU A 22 -13.06 11.89 18.79
CA GLU A 22 -12.58 13.20 18.36
C GLU A 22 -11.04 13.22 18.34
N ILE A 23 -10.46 13.90 17.38
CA ILE A 23 -9.02 14.11 17.24
C ILE A 23 -8.71 15.54 16.87
N CYS A 24 -7.59 16.07 17.39
CA CYS A 24 -7.05 17.35 16.95
C CYS A 24 -5.99 17.12 15.87
N VAL A 25 -6.18 17.74 14.71
CA VAL A 25 -5.26 17.69 13.56
C VAL A 25 -4.93 19.09 13.09
N THR A 26 -3.83 19.26 12.36
CA THR A 26 -3.53 20.53 11.70
C THR A 26 -4.24 20.62 10.36
N ILE A 27 -4.42 21.82 9.82
CA ILE A 27 -5.07 22.01 8.52
C ILE A 27 -4.31 21.31 7.39
N GLY A 28 -3.00 21.17 7.51
CA GLY A 28 -2.16 20.46 6.55
C GLY A 28 -2.28 18.92 6.60
N ASP A 29 -2.92 18.39 7.66
CA ASP A 29 -3.11 16.93 7.84
C ASP A 29 -4.48 16.48 7.32
N ILE A 30 -5.25 17.35 6.70
CA ILE A 30 -6.58 17.04 6.21
C ILE A 30 -6.71 17.34 4.71
N ALA A 31 -7.54 16.56 4.04
CA ALA A 31 -7.89 16.75 2.64
C ALA A 31 -9.40 16.58 2.43
N PRO A 32 -10.00 17.22 1.43
CA PRO A 32 -11.39 17.00 1.08
C PRO A 32 -11.66 15.54 0.72
N LYS A 33 -12.71 14.96 1.27
CA LYS A 33 -13.19 13.65 0.86
C LYS A 33 -14.08 13.81 -0.39
N PRO A 34 -13.77 13.12 -1.52
CA PRO A 34 -14.69 13.09 -2.65
C PRO A 34 -16.09 12.59 -2.24
N ALA A 35 -17.13 13.22 -2.77
CA ALA A 35 -18.51 12.85 -2.44
C ALA A 35 -18.86 11.41 -2.85
N SER A 36 -18.23 10.90 -3.91
CA SER A 36 -18.43 9.54 -4.43
C SER A 36 -17.79 8.44 -3.57
N ILE A 37 -16.91 8.78 -2.61
CA ILE A 37 -16.22 7.83 -1.75
C ILE A 37 -16.87 7.86 -0.37
N ASP A 38 -17.30 6.72 0.16
CA ASP A 38 -17.81 6.62 1.53
C ASP A 38 -16.69 6.79 2.59
N PHE A 39 -17.05 6.93 3.86
CA PHE A 39 -16.09 7.18 4.93
C PHE A 39 -15.17 5.99 5.20
N GLU A 40 -15.63 4.76 5.03
CA GLU A 40 -14.84 3.57 5.28
C GLU A 40 -13.72 3.41 4.24
N HIS A 41 -14.05 3.60 2.96
CA HIS A 41 -13.05 3.60 1.89
C HIS A 41 -12.09 4.79 2.03
N ALA A 42 -12.61 5.97 2.36
CA ALA A 42 -11.78 7.15 2.59
C ALA A 42 -10.80 6.97 3.76
N ALA A 43 -11.26 6.42 4.89
CA ALA A 43 -10.41 6.10 6.03
C ALA A 43 -9.31 5.08 5.68
N ALA A 44 -9.62 4.12 4.80
CA ALA A 44 -8.69 3.11 4.33
C ALA A 44 -7.61 3.67 3.38
N MET A 45 -7.84 4.82 2.74
CA MET A 45 -6.96 5.42 1.74
C MET A 45 -5.74 6.13 2.34
N GLY A 46 -5.89 6.84 3.46
CA GLY A 46 -4.91 7.82 3.94
C GLY A 46 -3.47 7.29 3.98
N VAL A 47 -3.21 6.24 4.78
CA VAL A 47 -1.87 5.62 4.86
C VAL A 47 -1.42 5.07 3.51
N ALA A 48 -2.34 4.50 2.72
CA ALA A 48 -1.97 3.91 1.44
C ALA A 48 -1.53 4.98 0.44
N ALA A 49 -2.25 6.10 0.35
CA ALA A 49 -1.95 7.21 -0.54
C ALA A 49 -0.54 7.76 -0.30
N LEU A 50 -0.27 8.16 0.94
CA LEU A 50 1.04 8.74 1.31
C LEU A 50 2.18 7.73 1.15
N THR A 51 1.92 6.45 1.49
CA THR A 51 2.93 5.40 1.39
C THR A 51 3.30 5.11 -0.06
N VAL A 52 2.29 4.94 -0.92
CA VAL A 52 2.50 4.57 -2.32
C VAL A 52 3.01 5.76 -3.13
N GLY A 53 2.42 6.96 -2.94
CA GLY A 53 2.87 8.19 -3.59
C GLY A 53 4.34 8.49 -3.30
N GLY A 54 4.70 8.52 -2.01
CA GLY A 54 6.07 8.75 -1.58
C GLY A 54 7.04 7.66 -2.02
N ALA A 55 6.64 6.37 -1.96
CA ALA A 55 7.50 5.27 -2.39
C ALA A 55 7.81 5.36 -3.90
N PHE A 56 6.78 5.53 -4.72
CA PHE A 56 6.96 5.54 -6.17
C PHE A 56 7.71 6.77 -6.69
N ARG A 57 7.52 7.92 -6.04
CA ARG A 57 8.33 9.10 -6.34
C ARG A 57 9.80 8.85 -5.99
N HIS A 58 10.07 8.27 -4.83
CA HIS A 58 11.43 8.05 -4.34
C HIS A 58 12.23 7.07 -5.20
N ILE A 59 11.62 5.95 -5.63
CA ILE A 59 12.31 4.96 -6.50
C ILE A 59 12.06 5.20 -7.99
N GLY A 60 11.28 6.22 -8.36
CA GLY A 60 11.05 6.63 -9.73
C GLY A 60 10.25 5.60 -10.54
N VAL A 61 9.07 5.16 -10.05
CA VAL A 61 8.18 4.26 -10.81
C VAL A 61 7.37 5.06 -11.82
N GLY A 62 7.39 4.62 -13.08
CA GLY A 62 6.68 5.27 -14.17
C GLY A 62 6.36 4.36 -15.35
N GLU A 63 5.97 4.99 -16.46
CA GLU A 63 5.67 4.30 -17.71
C GLU A 63 6.88 3.53 -18.23
N GLY A 64 6.63 2.32 -18.73
CA GLY A 64 7.66 1.42 -19.26
C GLY A 64 8.44 0.64 -18.20
N ASP A 65 8.23 0.90 -16.90
CA ASP A 65 8.80 0.08 -15.84
C ASP A 65 8.14 -1.30 -15.74
N THR A 66 8.94 -2.29 -15.34
CA THR A 66 8.45 -3.58 -14.85
C THR A 66 8.71 -3.64 -13.34
N VAL A 67 7.65 -3.51 -12.56
CA VAL A 67 7.70 -3.36 -11.11
C VAL A 67 7.28 -4.65 -10.42
N VAL A 68 8.10 -5.15 -9.51
CA VAL A 68 7.72 -6.25 -8.62
C VAL A 68 7.26 -5.67 -7.28
N ILE A 69 6.11 -6.12 -6.78
CA ILE A 69 5.55 -5.67 -5.50
C ILE A 69 5.33 -6.88 -4.60
N SER A 70 5.97 -6.90 -3.42
CA SER A 70 5.73 -7.94 -2.42
C SER A 70 4.46 -7.66 -1.60
N ALA A 71 3.86 -8.69 -1.00
CA ALA A 71 2.58 -8.62 -0.29
C ALA A 71 1.49 -7.90 -1.10
N ALA A 72 1.44 -8.16 -2.40
CA ALA A 72 0.61 -7.45 -3.37
C ALA A 72 -0.91 -7.56 -3.12
N SER A 73 -1.37 -8.53 -2.32
CA SER A 73 -2.78 -8.65 -1.91
C SER A 73 -3.13 -7.86 -0.65
N GLY A 74 -2.13 -7.34 0.07
CA GLY A 74 -2.31 -6.63 1.34
C GLY A 74 -2.77 -5.18 1.19
N GLY A 75 -2.94 -4.52 2.32
CA GLY A 75 -3.55 -3.18 2.38
C GLY A 75 -2.76 -2.06 1.69
N ILE A 76 -1.43 -2.16 1.57
CA ILE A 76 -0.60 -1.23 0.81
C ILE A 76 -0.32 -1.80 -0.58
N GLY A 77 0.06 -3.09 -0.64
CA GLY A 77 0.43 -3.74 -1.89
C GLY A 77 -0.66 -3.70 -2.95
N SER A 78 -1.94 -3.91 -2.57
CA SER A 78 -3.05 -3.87 -3.52
C SER A 78 -3.31 -2.48 -4.12
N VAL A 79 -3.05 -1.43 -3.36
CA VAL A 79 -3.10 -0.05 -3.86
C VAL A 79 -1.88 0.24 -4.72
N ALA A 80 -0.69 -0.17 -4.28
CA ALA A 80 0.54 0.02 -5.05
C ALA A 80 0.50 -0.65 -6.42
N VAL A 81 -0.07 -1.86 -6.51
CA VAL A 81 -0.30 -2.55 -7.79
C VAL A 81 -1.09 -1.67 -8.74
N GLN A 82 -2.28 -1.25 -8.35
CA GLN A 82 -3.18 -0.46 -9.20
C GLN A 82 -2.59 0.92 -9.54
N TYR A 83 -1.94 1.54 -8.59
CA TYR A 83 -1.30 2.83 -8.78
C TYR A 83 -0.14 2.77 -9.79
N ALA A 84 0.65 1.65 -9.79
CA ALA A 84 1.68 1.42 -10.79
C ALA A 84 1.07 1.12 -12.17
N VAL A 85 0.01 0.33 -12.24
CA VAL A 85 -0.73 0.07 -13.49
C VAL A 85 -1.29 1.36 -14.07
N ALA A 86 -1.89 2.22 -13.26
CA ALA A 86 -2.41 3.53 -13.69
C ALA A 86 -1.31 4.48 -14.20
N ARG A 87 -0.05 4.23 -13.84
CA ARG A 87 1.14 4.96 -14.35
C ARG A 87 1.78 4.31 -15.58
N GLY A 88 1.16 3.30 -16.16
CA GLY A 88 1.68 2.62 -17.36
C GLY A 88 2.78 1.60 -17.08
N ALA A 89 3.01 1.22 -15.83
CA ALA A 89 3.98 0.19 -15.48
C ALA A 89 3.40 -1.22 -15.65
N ARG A 90 4.23 -2.18 -16.08
CA ARG A 90 3.94 -3.61 -15.97
C ARG A 90 4.16 -4.04 -14.52
N VAL A 91 3.20 -4.70 -13.91
CA VAL A 91 3.27 -5.05 -12.49
C VAL A 91 3.27 -6.56 -12.30
N ILE A 92 4.18 -7.04 -11.44
CA ILE A 92 4.25 -8.41 -10.96
C ILE A 92 3.96 -8.40 -9.47
N GLY A 93 2.84 -8.99 -9.07
CA GLY A 93 2.39 -9.01 -7.67
C GLY A 93 2.74 -10.32 -6.97
N ILE A 94 3.62 -10.29 -5.97
CA ILE A 94 3.94 -11.46 -5.15
C ILE A 94 2.94 -11.57 -4.00
N ALA A 95 2.19 -12.68 -3.96
CA ALA A 95 1.21 -12.98 -2.92
C ALA A 95 1.06 -14.50 -2.75
N GLY A 96 0.18 -14.94 -1.82
CA GLY A 96 -0.20 -16.34 -1.72
C GLY A 96 -0.96 -16.81 -2.97
N ALA A 97 -0.80 -18.07 -3.35
CA ALA A 97 -1.42 -18.65 -4.54
C ALA A 97 -2.95 -18.43 -4.60
N ALA A 98 -3.63 -18.49 -3.46
CA ALA A 98 -5.07 -18.24 -3.35
C ALA A 98 -5.49 -16.79 -3.72
N ASN A 99 -4.54 -15.86 -3.83
CA ASN A 99 -4.80 -14.47 -4.22
C ASN A 99 -4.54 -14.20 -5.71
N ALA A 100 -4.24 -15.22 -6.52
CA ALA A 100 -3.85 -15.02 -7.92
C ALA A 100 -4.92 -14.29 -8.74
N GLU A 101 -6.19 -14.66 -8.62
CA GLU A 101 -7.29 -13.99 -9.33
C GLU A 101 -7.48 -12.54 -8.86
N PHE A 102 -7.36 -12.30 -7.54
CA PHE A 102 -7.42 -10.94 -7.01
C PHE A 102 -6.28 -10.07 -7.58
N ILE A 103 -5.05 -10.59 -7.63
CA ILE A 103 -3.92 -9.86 -8.22
C ILE A 103 -4.16 -9.55 -9.71
N ARG A 104 -4.72 -10.51 -10.47
CA ARG A 104 -5.08 -10.27 -11.89
C ARG A 104 -6.14 -9.18 -12.03
N SER A 105 -7.14 -9.20 -11.17
CA SER A 105 -8.20 -8.16 -11.20
C SER A 105 -7.69 -6.75 -10.90
N LEU A 106 -6.52 -6.64 -10.25
CA LEU A 106 -5.83 -5.36 -10.02
C LEU A 106 -4.95 -4.93 -11.21
N GLY A 107 -4.86 -5.73 -12.28
CA GLY A 107 -4.06 -5.45 -13.46
C GLY A 107 -2.61 -5.97 -13.39
N ALA A 108 -2.26 -6.83 -12.44
CA ALA A 108 -0.91 -7.36 -12.30
C ALA A 108 -0.80 -8.86 -12.64
N VAL A 109 0.41 -9.30 -12.96
CA VAL A 109 0.75 -10.71 -13.14
C VAL A 109 1.01 -11.32 -11.75
N PRO A 110 0.22 -12.32 -11.30
CA PRO A 110 0.40 -12.94 -10.00
C PRO A 110 1.59 -13.89 -9.97
N VAL A 111 2.37 -13.81 -8.91
CA VAL A 111 3.44 -14.75 -8.59
C VAL A 111 3.26 -15.25 -7.15
N ALA A 112 3.20 -16.56 -6.96
CA ALA A 112 3.15 -17.13 -5.62
C ALA A 112 4.51 -16.98 -4.93
N TYR A 113 4.51 -16.63 -3.64
CA TYR A 113 5.72 -16.64 -2.83
C TYR A 113 6.21 -18.08 -2.53
N GLY A 114 7.35 -18.20 -1.85
CA GLY A 114 7.96 -19.49 -1.45
C GLY A 114 9.09 -19.92 -2.39
N GLU A 115 9.51 -21.17 -2.27
CA GLU A 115 10.62 -21.74 -3.05
C GLU A 115 10.42 -21.51 -4.54
N GLY A 116 11.48 -21.13 -5.27
CA GLY A 116 11.43 -20.85 -6.71
C GLY A 116 10.74 -19.52 -7.07
N VAL A 117 10.51 -18.61 -6.12
CA VAL A 117 9.86 -17.30 -6.40
C VAL A 117 10.67 -16.48 -7.40
N ARG A 118 11.99 -16.55 -7.36
CA ARG A 118 12.86 -15.81 -8.29
C ARG A 118 12.62 -16.21 -9.74
N GLU A 119 12.59 -17.50 -10.02
CA GLU A 119 12.36 -18.07 -11.34
C GLU A 119 10.96 -17.71 -11.85
N ARG A 120 9.96 -17.77 -10.97
CA ARG A 120 8.59 -17.35 -11.32
C ARG A 120 8.50 -15.86 -11.64
N VAL A 121 9.20 -15.01 -10.91
CA VAL A 121 9.27 -13.57 -11.19
C VAL A 121 9.95 -13.32 -12.54
N LEU A 122 11.10 -13.95 -12.82
CA LEU A 122 11.81 -13.80 -14.09
C LEU A 122 10.95 -14.25 -15.27
N LYS A 123 10.22 -15.36 -15.12
CA LYS A 123 9.28 -15.83 -16.14
C LYS A 123 8.13 -14.85 -16.36
N ALA A 124 7.57 -14.29 -15.28
CA ALA A 124 6.47 -13.34 -15.34
C ALA A 124 6.88 -11.97 -15.89
N ALA A 125 8.16 -11.60 -15.75
CA ALA A 125 8.68 -10.31 -16.21
C ALA A 125 8.72 -10.19 -17.73
N GLU A 126 8.86 -11.32 -18.45
CA GLU A 126 9.00 -11.34 -19.94
C GLU A 126 10.10 -10.38 -20.43
N GLY A 127 11.11 -10.17 -19.59
CA GLY A 127 12.19 -9.23 -19.85
C GLY A 127 12.87 -8.83 -18.54
N ARG A 128 13.26 -7.56 -18.44
CA ARG A 128 13.98 -7.05 -17.29
C ARG A 128 13.04 -6.47 -16.24
N VAL A 129 13.19 -6.87 -14.98
CA VAL A 129 12.64 -6.14 -13.82
C VAL A 129 13.42 -4.84 -13.64
N THR A 130 12.73 -3.70 -13.52
CA THR A 130 13.35 -2.38 -13.39
C THR A 130 13.22 -1.80 -11.99
N LYS A 131 12.14 -2.13 -11.27
CA LYS A 131 11.84 -1.62 -9.93
C LYS A 131 11.31 -2.72 -9.01
N PHE A 132 11.53 -2.54 -7.72
CA PHE A 132 10.97 -3.41 -6.68
C PHE A 132 10.44 -2.58 -5.52
N LEU A 133 9.20 -2.82 -5.11
CA LEU A 133 8.64 -2.28 -3.86
C LEU A 133 8.37 -3.43 -2.89
N ASP A 134 9.12 -3.44 -1.80
CA ASP A 134 8.91 -4.40 -0.73
C ASP A 134 7.95 -3.83 0.32
N CYS A 135 6.75 -4.44 0.41
CA CYS A 135 5.70 -4.12 1.39
C CYS A 135 5.64 -5.13 2.55
N TYR A 136 6.55 -6.09 2.64
CA TYR A 136 6.50 -7.18 3.62
C TYR A 136 7.70 -7.23 4.56
N GLY A 137 8.90 -6.99 4.04
CA GLY A 137 10.16 -7.22 4.72
C GLY A 137 10.74 -8.61 4.45
N GLY A 138 11.51 -9.14 5.42
CA GLY A 138 12.17 -10.44 5.28
C GLY A 138 13.21 -10.45 4.14
N ASP A 139 13.19 -11.47 3.31
CA ASP A 139 14.18 -11.67 2.24
C ASP A 139 13.80 -11.05 0.88
N TYR A 140 12.70 -10.28 0.79
CA TYR A 140 12.28 -9.71 -0.49
C TYR A 140 13.25 -8.69 -1.07
N VAL A 141 13.92 -7.91 -0.25
CA VAL A 141 15.00 -7.02 -0.73
C VAL A 141 16.19 -7.85 -1.24
N THR A 142 16.50 -8.99 -0.62
CA THR A 142 17.52 -9.93 -1.12
C THR A 142 17.09 -10.52 -2.47
N LEU A 143 15.83 -10.88 -2.62
CA LEU A 143 15.25 -11.29 -3.90
C LEU A 143 15.44 -10.19 -4.96
N ALA A 144 15.13 -8.94 -4.64
CA ALA A 144 15.28 -7.82 -5.57
C ALA A 144 16.71 -7.68 -6.09
N PHE A 145 17.71 -7.78 -5.21
CA PHE A 145 19.12 -7.79 -5.62
C PHE A 145 19.47 -9.01 -6.50
N SER A 146 18.89 -10.18 -6.22
CA SER A 146 19.12 -11.39 -7.04
C SER A 146 18.49 -11.31 -8.44
N LEU A 147 17.52 -10.42 -8.63
CA LEU A 147 16.94 -10.07 -9.93
C LEU A 147 17.80 -9.08 -10.72
N GLY A 148 18.92 -8.64 -10.17
CA GLY A 148 19.87 -7.73 -10.83
C GLY A 148 19.58 -6.23 -10.61
N LEU A 149 18.66 -5.88 -9.69
CA LEU A 149 18.34 -4.51 -9.38
C LEU A 149 19.45 -3.82 -8.57
N LYS A 150 19.60 -2.51 -8.77
CA LYS A 150 20.46 -1.66 -7.94
C LYS A 150 19.67 -1.13 -6.75
N GLY A 151 20.36 -0.81 -5.64
CA GLY A 151 19.71 -0.35 -4.43
C GLY A 151 18.77 0.84 -4.62
N LYS A 152 19.11 1.80 -5.48
CA LYS A 152 18.26 2.95 -5.81
C LYS A 152 16.92 2.60 -6.45
N ASP A 153 16.81 1.42 -7.06
CA ASP A 153 15.61 0.91 -7.74
C ASP A 153 14.77 -0.02 -6.84
N ILE A 154 15.21 -0.18 -5.58
CA ILE A 154 14.57 -1.05 -4.58
C ILE A 154 14.07 -0.20 -3.42
N GLY A 155 12.75 -0.09 -3.30
CA GLY A 155 12.09 0.51 -2.14
C GLY A 155 11.65 -0.56 -1.13
N THR A 156 11.80 -0.29 0.16
CA THR A 156 11.23 -1.12 1.22
C THR A 156 10.49 -0.27 2.23
N LEU A 157 9.33 -0.75 2.68
CA LEU A 157 8.54 -0.18 3.78
C LEU A 157 8.96 -0.75 5.14
N VAL A 158 9.79 -1.81 5.14
CA VAL A 158 10.24 -2.52 6.34
C VAL A 158 11.77 -2.57 6.35
N PRO A 159 12.41 -1.46 6.74
CA PRO A 159 13.88 -1.37 6.70
C PRO A 159 14.53 -2.29 7.72
N SER A 160 15.67 -2.84 7.36
CA SER A 160 16.58 -3.49 8.29
C SER A 160 18.03 -3.08 7.99
N PRO A 161 18.94 -3.10 8.97
CA PRO A 161 20.35 -2.75 8.72
C PRO A 161 20.97 -3.53 7.56
N LYS A 162 20.68 -4.84 7.48
CA LYS A 162 21.18 -5.75 6.44
C LYS A 162 20.86 -5.27 5.01
N VAL A 163 19.66 -4.74 4.79
CA VAL A 163 19.23 -4.32 3.44
C VAL A 163 19.63 -2.88 3.15
N MET A 164 19.67 -2.03 4.16
CA MET A 164 20.04 -0.63 4.03
C MET A 164 21.52 -0.46 3.67
N ILE A 165 22.42 -1.24 4.28
CA ILE A 165 23.86 -1.26 3.95
C ILE A 165 24.08 -1.61 2.47
N ARG A 166 23.23 -2.40 1.85
CA ARG A 166 23.28 -2.74 0.43
C ARG A 166 22.71 -1.66 -0.49
N GLY A 167 22.24 -0.55 0.07
CA GLY A 167 21.76 0.62 -0.66
C GLY A 167 20.27 0.57 -1.04
N ALA A 168 19.48 -0.39 -0.54
CA ALA A 168 18.03 -0.36 -0.69
C ALA A 168 17.45 0.90 -0.01
N GLN A 169 16.37 1.45 -0.55
CA GLN A 169 15.82 2.71 -0.10
C GLN A 169 14.69 2.46 0.91
N PHE A 170 14.87 2.94 2.16
CA PHE A 170 13.73 3.04 3.06
C PHE A 170 12.81 4.15 2.57
N THR A 171 11.61 3.79 2.15
CA THR A 171 10.69 4.66 1.45
C THR A 171 9.29 4.65 2.09
N GLY A 172 8.33 5.28 1.43
CA GLY A 172 6.94 5.35 1.88
C GLY A 172 6.56 6.75 2.38
N PRO A 173 5.79 6.89 3.48
CA PRO A 173 5.19 8.17 3.88
C PRO A 173 6.20 9.29 4.13
N ARG A 174 7.44 8.98 4.48
CA ARG A 174 8.51 9.96 4.67
C ARG A 174 8.87 10.75 3.40
N HIS A 175 8.48 10.26 2.24
CA HIS A 175 8.69 10.89 0.93
C HIS A 175 7.37 11.32 0.30
N SER A 176 6.29 11.33 1.11
CA SER A 176 5.00 11.83 0.65
C SER A 176 5.03 13.35 0.48
N GLU A 177 4.19 13.83 -0.41
CA GLU A 177 3.98 15.26 -0.66
C GLU A 177 2.52 15.62 -0.46
N HIS A 178 2.28 16.92 -0.28
CA HIS A 178 0.92 17.44 -0.33
C HIS A 178 0.33 17.14 -1.72
N GLY A 179 -0.86 16.57 -1.77
CA GLY A 179 -1.49 16.13 -3.03
C GLY A 179 -1.41 14.62 -3.30
N ASP A 180 -0.60 13.85 -2.57
CA ASP A 180 -0.56 12.38 -2.75
C ASP A 180 -1.91 11.72 -2.39
N PHE A 181 -2.60 12.28 -1.38
CA PHE A 181 -3.93 11.80 -1.00
C PHE A 181 -4.96 12.15 -2.08
N GLU A 182 -4.96 13.39 -2.54
CA GLU A 182 -5.86 13.89 -3.59
C GLU A 182 -5.67 13.09 -4.88
N THR A 183 -4.42 12.84 -5.28
CA THR A 183 -4.11 12.02 -6.46
C THR A 183 -4.71 10.62 -6.36
N LEU A 184 -4.56 9.96 -5.21
CA LEU A 184 -5.19 8.63 -5.03
C LEU A 184 -6.71 8.74 -4.98
N ALA A 185 -7.26 9.77 -4.33
CA ALA A 185 -8.69 9.98 -4.23
C ALA A 185 -9.34 10.20 -5.61
N GLU A 186 -8.69 10.93 -6.50
CA GLU A 186 -9.11 11.10 -7.89
C GLU A 186 -9.10 9.76 -8.64
N LEU A 187 -8.01 8.98 -8.53
CA LEU A 187 -7.94 7.66 -9.15
C LEU A 187 -9.01 6.70 -8.65
N VAL A 188 -9.39 6.80 -7.37
CA VAL A 188 -10.49 6.01 -6.81
C VAL A 188 -11.84 6.52 -7.30
N ALA A 189 -12.06 7.82 -7.33
CA ALA A 189 -13.29 8.43 -7.84
C ALA A 189 -13.53 8.10 -9.33
N ASP A 190 -12.46 8.04 -10.12
CA ASP A 190 -12.46 7.65 -11.54
C ASP A 190 -12.60 6.13 -11.76
N GLY A 191 -12.61 5.32 -10.69
CA GLY A 191 -12.66 3.86 -10.79
C GLY A 191 -11.36 3.20 -11.30
N LYS A 192 -10.26 3.95 -11.41
CA LYS A 192 -8.94 3.42 -11.82
C LYS A 192 -8.23 2.67 -10.71
N VAL A 193 -8.54 3.00 -9.45
CA VAL A 193 -8.06 2.31 -8.26
C VAL A 193 -9.26 1.97 -7.38
N SER A 194 -9.33 0.74 -6.93
CA SER A 194 -10.33 0.28 -5.97
C SER A 194 -9.68 0.02 -4.61
N ILE A 195 -10.32 0.46 -3.55
CA ILE A 195 -9.90 0.17 -2.19
C ILE A 195 -10.74 -1.00 -1.68
N ARG A 196 -10.14 -2.18 -1.59
CA ARG A 196 -10.82 -3.33 -1.03
C ARG A 196 -10.81 -3.26 0.49
N LEU A 197 -11.99 -3.32 1.10
CA LEU A 197 -12.14 -3.55 2.53
C LEU A 197 -12.20 -5.06 2.79
N ASP A 198 -11.27 -5.58 3.57
CA ASP A 198 -11.24 -6.96 4.02
C ASP A 198 -12.30 -7.18 5.11
N ARG A 199 -12.34 -6.26 6.07
CA ARG A 199 -13.30 -6.27 7.16
C ARG A 199 -13.50 -4.88 7.78
N VAL A 200 -14.73 -4.61 8.20
CA VAL A 200 -15.09 -3.45 9.04
C VAL A 200 -15.47 -3.96 10.43
N TYR A 201 -14.91 -3.34 11.46
CA TYR A 201 -15.15 -3.66 12.87
C TYR A 201 -15.92 -2.52 13.53
N GLY A 202 -16.62 -2.81 14.62
CA GLY A 202 -17.20 -1.80 15.50
C GLY A 202 -16.15 -1.13 16.39
N PHE A 203 -16.60 -0.28 17.31
CA PHE A 203 -15.73 0.46 18.24
C PHE A 203 -15.93 0.03 19.70
N THR A 204 -16.19 -1.25 19.92
CA THR A 204 -16.10 -1.84 21.25
C THR A 204 -14.66 -2.30 21.55
N ILE A 205 -14.34 -2.54 22.81
CA ILE A 205 -13.02 -3.06 23.20
C ILE A 205 -12.78 -4.42 22.51
N GLU A 206 -13.80 -5.26 22.43
CA GLU A 206 -13.78 -6.57 21.81
C GLU A 206 -13.50 -6.47 20.30
N ASP A 207 -14.17 -5.56 19.61
CA ASP A 207 -13.99 -5.33 18.17
C ASP A 207 -12.59 -4.83 17.86
N VAL A 208 -12.10 -3.84 18.62
CA VAL A 208 -10.74 -3.31 18.45
C VAL A 208 -9.71 -4.40 18.69
N ARG A 209 -9.85 -5.20 19.74
CA ARG A 209 -8.96 -6.34 20.01
C ARG A 209 -9.03 -7.39 18.89
N ALA A 210 -10.23 -7.66 18.36
CA ALA A 210 -10.40 -8.56 17.23
C ALA A 210 -9.68 -8.04 15.99
N ALA A 211 -9.82 -6.75 15.67
CA ALA A 211 -9.14 -6.12 14.54
C ALA A 211 -7.61 -6.28 14.62
N TYR A 212 -7.03 -6.08 15.80
CA TYR A 212 -5.59 -6.25 16.01
C TYR A 212 -5.16 -7.73 15.94
N ARG A 213 -5.92 -8.66 16.53
CA ARG A 213 -5.63 -10.11 16.41
C ARG A 213 -5.66 -10.57 14.96
N ASP A 214 -6.68 -10.17 14.20
CA ASP A 214 -6.82 -10.52 12.80
C ASP A 214 -5.69 -9.91 11.95
N LEU A 215 -5.22 -8.70 12.31
CA LEU A 215 -4.08 -8.07 11.65
C LEU A 215 -2.79 -8.85 11.92
N GLN A 216 -2.56 -9.28 13.16
CA GLN A 216 -1.38 -10.07 13.54
C GLN A 216 -1.37 -11.46 12.89
N ALA A 217 -2.53 -12.07 12.72
CA ALA A 217 -2.66 -13.36 12.02
C ALA A 217 -2.28 -13.27 10.54
N GLY A 218 -2.21 -12.07 9.97
CA GLY A 218 -1.84 -11.84 8.59
C GLY A 218 -2.93 -12.25 7.59
N HIS A 219 -2.52 -12.59 6.35
CA HIS A 219 -3.38 -13.06 5.26
C HIS A 219 -4.51 -12.10 4.87
N THR A 220 -4.38 -10.82 5.22
CA THR A 220 -5.34 -9.77 4.89
C THR A 220 -5.37 -9.54 3.38
N ARG A 221 -6.57 -9.46 2.82
CA ARG A 221 -6.80 -9.10 1.43
C ARG A 221 -7.41 -7.69 1.37
N GLY A 222 -6.59 -6.66 1.19
CA GLY A 222 -7.02 -5.26 1.25
C GLY A 222 -6.86 -4.63 2.64
N LYS A 223 -7.79 -3.78 3.04
CA LYS A 223 -7.72 -2.93 4.24
C LYS A 223 -8.75 -3.36 5.29
N ARG A 224 -8.44 -3.08 6.56
CA ARG A 224 -9.36 -3.25 7.69
C ARG A 224 -9.67 -1.88 8.27
N VAL A 225 -10.90 -1.66 8.65
CA VAL A 225 -11.42 -0.38 9.16
C VAL A 225 -12.14 -0.61 10.48
N ILE A 226 -12.01 0.33 11.40
CA ILE A 226 -12.80 0.39 12.62
C ILE A 226 -13.76 1.57 12.48
N ARG A 227 -15.07 1.30 12.53
CA ARG A 227 -16.12 2.32 12.48
C ARG A 227 -16.35 2.85 13.89
N ILE A 228 -15.95 4.10 14.13
CA ILE A 228 -16.01 4.74 15.46
C ILE A 228 -17.36 5.35 15.75
N ALA A 229 -18.00 5.95 14.75
CA ALA A 229 -19.36 6.50 14.87
C ALA A 229 -20.31 5.74 13.94
N GLY A 230 -21.57 5.55 14.39
CA GLY A 230 -22.65 5.17 13.51
C GLY A 230 -23.10 6.38 12.67
N GLU A 231 -23.67 6.11 11.49
CA GLU A 231 -24.43 7.11 10.76
C GLU A 231 -25.67 7.51 11.56
#